data_5cbb7b0da17778a2b826494de6e81402
#
_entry.id   5cbb7b0da17778a2b826494de6e81402
#
_cell.length_a   1.000
_cell.length_b   1.000
_cell.length_c   1.000
_cell.angle_alpha   90.00
_cell.angle_beta   90.00
_cell.angle_gamma   90.00
#
_symmetry.space_group_name_H-M   'P 1'
#
loop_
_entity.id
_entity.type
_entity.pdbx_description
1 polymer ?
#
loop_
_entity_poly.entity_id
_entity_poly.type
_entity_poly.pdbx_seq_one_letter_code
_entity_poly.pdbx_strand_id
1 'polypeptide(L)'
;MKALKKRIVFDLGAVLFSWQPRRMLMRELPHAVPDEATAAQWEALVFQGYGGDWGEFDRGTVSVPELVQRIARRTGFAATDVMTVVDAVPRELQPIAATVALVHRLADAGHTLHYLSNMPAPYAEILERQPFFARFASGVFSARVHHNKPEAAIFHAAQQRFGCAPQDLVFLDDHAPNVEAAQALGWHALQFRDAAQAAAALRSQGFALAG
;
A
#
# COMPACT_ATOMS: atom_id res chain seq x y z
N MET A 1 -32.89 -1.03 14.93
CA MET A 1 -31.88 -1.35 13.93
C MET A 1 -30.53 -0.86 14.43
N LYS A 2 -29.53 -1.75 14.71
CA LYS A 2 -28.17 -1.34 14.99
C LYS A 2 -27.62 -0.68 13.72
N ALA A 3 -27.22 0.58 13.78
CA ALA A 3 -26.50 1.21 12.68
C ALA A 3 -25.32 0.30 12.32
N LEU A 4 -25.27 -0.18 11.08
CA LEU A 4 -24.15 -0.96 10.56
C LEU A 4 -22.91 -0.08 10.72
N LYS A 5 -21.98 -0.50 11.59
CA LYS A 5 -20.72 0.21 11.80
C LYS A 5 -19.83 -0.06 10.57
N LYS A 6 -19.91 0.80 9.57
CA LYS A 6 -18.97 0.78 8.47
C LYS A 6 -17.54 0.85 9.03
N ARG A 7 -16.63 0.09 8.42
CA ARG A 7 -15.21 0.00 8.79
C ARG A 7 -14.37 0.61 7.68
N ILE A 8 -13.30 1.26 8.05
CA ILE A 8 -12.45 1.96 7.08
C ILE A 8 -11.19 1.13 6.88
N VAL A 9 -10.86 0.88 5.63
CA VAL A 9 -9.67 0.12 5.22
C VAL A 9 -8.74 1.06 4.45
N PHE A 10 -7.50 1.18 4.90
CA PHE A 10 -6.48 2.00 4.27
C PHE A 10 -5.51 1.13 3.48
N ASP A 11 -5.17 1.54 2.27
CA ASP A 11 -3.87 1.16 1.70
C ASP A 11 -2.74 1.87 2.45
N LEU A 12 -1.50 1.44 2.23
CA LEU A 12 -0.33 1.98 2.90
C LEU A 12 0.54 2.83 1.97
N GLY A 13 1.05 2.28 0.88
CA GLY A 13 1.90 3.01 -0.07
C GLY A 13 1.13 4.16 -0.72
N ALA A 14 1.75 5.33 -0.87
CA ALA A 14 1.14 6.56 -1.37
C ALA A 14 -0.13 7.05 -0.64
N VAL A 15 -0.62 6.30 0.36
CA VAL A 15 -1.76 6.65 1.22
C VAL A 15 -1.31 7.01 2.63
N LEU A 16 -0.71 6.06 3.36
CA LEU A 16 -0.17 6.27 4.72
C LEU A 16 1.33 6.51 4.74
N PHE A 17 2.03 6.02 3.73
CA PHE A 17 3.47 6.19 3.57
C PHE A 17 3.79 6.85 2.24
N SER A 18 4.77 7.73 2.22
CA SER A 18 5.26 8.33 0.98
C SER A 18 5.77 7.24 0.02
N TRP A 19 5.51 7.45 -1.27
CA TRP A 19 6.05 6.57 -2.30
C TRP A 19 6.39 7.40 -3.53
N GLN A 20 7.68 7.69 -3.72
CA GLN A 20 8.20 8.51 -4.81
C GLN A 20 9.38 7.78 -5.48
N PRO A 21 9.12 6.67 -6.20
CA PRO A 21 10.18 5.77 -6.69
C PRO A 21 11.22 6.48 -7.57
N ARG A 22 10.81 7.39 -8.46
CA ARG A 22 11.76 8.10 -9.33
C ARG A 22 12.72 8.98 -8.55
N ARG A 23 12.23 9.72 -7.56
CA ARG A 23 13.10 10.55 -6.69
C ARG A 23 14.04 9.69 -5.87
N MET A 24 13.55 8.58 -5.36
CA MET A 24 14.38 7.59 -4.67
C MET A 24 15.48 7.06 -5.60
N LEU A 25 15.14 6.62 -6.81
CA LEU A 25 16.10 6.10 -7.79
C LEU A 25 17.21 7.11 -8.13
N MET A 26 16.84 8.37 -8.43
CA MET A 26 17.82 9.43 -8.70
C MET A 26 18.74 9.73 -7.50
N ARG A 27 18.21 9.67 -6.29
CA ARG A 27 18.98 9.91 -5.06
C ARG A 27 19.95 8.78 -4.73
N GLU A 28 19.49 7.53 -4.87
CA GLU A 28 20.26 6.35 -4.46
C GLU A 28 21.24 5.90 -5.53
N LEU A 29 20.96 6.15 -6.81
CA LEU A 29 21.74 5.69 -7.95
C LEU A 29 22.11 6.84 -8.93
N PRO A 30 22.71 7.94 -8.48
CA PRO A 30 22.98 9.10 -9.35
C PRO A 30 23.91 8.79 -10.52
N HIS A 31 24.72 7.74 -10.40
CA HIS A 31 25.61 7.27 -11.47
C HIS A 31 24.86 6.52 -12.60
N ALA A 32 23.76 5.85 -12.28
CA ALA A 32 22.96 5.06 -13.21
C ALA A 32 21.63 5.75 -13.58
N VAL A 33 21.13 6.65 -12.74
CA VAL A 33 19.84 7.32 -12.88
C VAL A 33 20.04 8.84 -12.70
N PRO A 34 20.65 9.52 -13.69
CA PRO A 34 21.04 10.92 -13.58
C PRO A 34 19.86 11.90 -13.74
N ASP A 35 18.74 11.46 -14.32
CA ASP A 35 17.61 12.33 -14.67
C ASP A 35 16.26 11.62 -14.59
N GLU A 36 15.18 12.40 -14.71
CA GLU A 36 13.79 11.92 -14.60
C GLU A 36 13.40 10.93 -15.71
N ALA A 37 13.95 11.10 -16.93
CA ALA A 37 13.66 10.18 -18.04
C ALA A 37 14.25 8.80 -17.76
N THR A 38 15.49 8.75 -17.29
CA THR A 38 16.15 7.52 -16.88
C THR A 38 15.45 6.91 -15.65
N ALA A 39 15.02 7.75 -14.69
CA ALA A 39 14.28 7.29 -13.53
C ALA A 39 12.95 6.63 -13.91
N ALA A 40 12.21 7.19 -14.88
CA ALA A 40 10.99 6.59 -15.40
C ALA A 40 11.23 5.22 -16.07
N GLN A 41 12.35 5.06 -16.80
CA GLN A 41 12.73 3.77 -17.38
C GLN A 41 13.06 2.73 -16.28
N TRP A 42 13.84 3.13 -15.28
CA TRP A 42 14.17 2.26 -14.17
C TRP A 42 12.93 1.85 -13.38
N GLU A 43 12.03 2.80 -13.08
CA GLU A 43 10.76 2.52 -12.42
C GLU A 43 9.96 1.46 -13.18
N ALA A 44 9.78 1.66 -14.48
CA ALA A 44 9.04 0.72 -15.32
C ALA A 44 9.69 -0.67 -15.38
N LEU A 45 11.03 -0.72 -15.46
CA LEU A 45 11.77 -1.98 -15.56
C LEU A 45 11.89 -2.69 -14.20
N VAL A 46 12.12 -1.98 -13.10
CA VAL A 46 12.29 -2.60 -11.78
C VAL A 46 10.95 -3.02 -11.20
N PHE A 47 10.00 -2.09 -11.11
CA PHE A 47 8.72 -2.33 -10.42
C PHE A 47 7.64 -2.95 -11.33
N GLN A 48 7.77 -2.89 -12.66
CA GLN A 48 6.86 -3.51 -13.63
C GLN A 48 5.37 -3.21 -13.39
N GLY A 49 5.06 -1.98 -12.98
CA GLY A 49 3.69 -1.61 -12.58
C GLY A 49 3.16 -2.44 -11.40
N TYR A 50 4.07 -2.89 -10.54
CA TYR A 50 3.81 -3.79 -9.38
C TYR A 50 3.32 -5.19 -9.77
N GLY A 51 3.63 -5.59 -11.03
CA GLY A 51 3.50 -6.95 -11.54
C GLY A 51 4.86 -7.66 -11.62
N GLY A 52 4.94 -8.72 -12.42
CA GLY A 52 6.16 -9.46 -12.72
C GLY A 52 6.97 -9.86 -11.49
N ASP A 53 8.29 -9.67 -11.55
CA ASP A 53 9.21 -10.07 -10.45
C ASP A 53 8.91 -9.32 -9.15
N TRP A 54 8.59 -8.01 -9.24
CA TRP A 54 8.26 -7.22 -8.06
C TRP A 54 6.92 -7.65 -7.46
N GLY A 55 5.92 -7.91 -8.30
CA GLY A 55 4.62 -8.43 -7.85
C GLY A 55 4.73 -9.79 -7.15
N GLU A 56 5.64 -10.67 -7.61
CA GLU A 56 5.93 -11.93 -6.93
C GLU A 56 6.63 -11.71 -5.57
N PHE A 57 7.47 -10.68 -5.47
CA PHE A 57 8.07 -10.27 -4.20
C PHE A 57 7.02 -9.72 -3.23
N ASP A 58 6.11 -8.86 -3.69
CA ASP A 58 4.98 -8.37 -2.90
C ASP A 58 4.05 -9.52 -2.46
N ARG A 59 3.92 -10.55 -3.29
CA ARG A 59 3.17 -11.78 -2.97
C ARG A 59 3.86 -12.66 -1.92
N GLY A 60 5.16 -12.43 -1.68
CA GLY A 60 5.97 -13.24 -0.76
C GLY A 60 6.39 -14.60 -1.32
N THR A 61 6.40 -14.76 -2.64
CA THR A 61 6.83 -16.00 -3.33
C THR A 61 8.27 -15.94 -3.80
N VAL A 62 8.90 -14.77 -3.74
CA VAL A 62 10.29 -14.52 -4.16
C VAL A 62 11.06 -13.88 -3.02
N SER A 63 12.26 -14.39 -2.75
CA SER A 63 13.19 -13.82 -1.77
C SER A 63 13.93 -12.59 -2.33
N VAL A 64 14.49 -11.75 -1.45
CA VAL A 64 15.30 -10.58 -1.88
C VAL A 64 16.46 -10.98 -2.79
N PRO A 65 17.30 -11.99 -2.49
CA PRO A 65 18.37 -12.39 -3.41
C PRO A 65 17.85 -12.85 -4.76
N GLU A 66 16.74 -13.56 -4.79
CA GLU A 66 16.13 -14.05 -6.02
C GLU A 66 15.54 -12.90 -6.85
N LEU A 67 14.84 -11.95 -6.21
CA LEU A 67 14.32 -10.74 -6.86
C LEU A 67 15.44 -9.97 -7.58
N VAL A 68 16.53 -9.71 -6.85
CA VAL A 68 17.69 -9.00 -7.39
C VAL A 68 18.26 -9.71 -8.62
N GLN A 69 18.42 -11.05 -8.56
CA GLN A 69 18.93 -11.83 -9.67
C GLN A 69 17.96 -11.87 -10.88
N ARG A 70 16.67 -11.93 -10.64
CA ARG A 70 15.65 -11.93 -11.70
C ARG A 70 15.65 -10.57 -12.44
N ILE A 71 15.59 -9.47 -11.67
CA ILE A 71 15.62 -8.12 -12.24
C ILE A 71 16.93 -7.87 -13.00
N ALA A 72 18.09 -8.16 -12.39
CA ALA A 72 19.39 -7.95 -13.03
C ALA A 72 19.51 -8.73 -14.36
N ARG A 73 19.11 -9.99 -14.39
CA ARG A 73 19.12 -10.80 -15.63
C ARG A 73 18.19 -10.27 -16.71
N ARG A 74 17.01 -9.80 -16.32
CA ARG A 74 15.99 -9.32 -17.27
C ARG A 74 16.33 -7.94 -17.84
N THR A 75 16.89 -7.06 -17.02
CA THR A 75 17.15 -5.67 -17.39
C THR A 75 18.56 -5.40 -17.88
N GLY A 76 19.53 -6.25 -17.52
CA GLY A 76 20.94 -5.99 -17.70
C GLY A 76 21.54 -5.01 -16.67
N PHE A 77 20.78 -4.57 -15.67
CA PHE A 77 21.28 -3.71 -14.59
C PHE A 77 22.24 -4.46 -13.68
N ALA A 78 23.20 -3.75 -13.09
CA ALA A 78 24.08 -4.35 -12.12
C ALA A 78 23.29 -4.85 -10.90
N ALA A 79 23.57 -6.07 -10.46
CA ALA A 79 22.87 -6.64 -9.30
C ALA A 79 23.08 -5.82 -8.01
N THR A 80 24.21 -5.14 -7.88
CA THR A 80 24.51 -4.20 -6.81
C THR A 80 23.57 -2.99 -6.82
N ASP A 81 23.25 -2.45 -7.99
CA ASP A 81 22.35 -1.31 -8.13
C ASP A 81 20.89 -1.73 -7.83
N VAL A 82 20.49 -2.92 -8.32
CA VAL A 82 19.16 -3.47 -7.98
C VAL A 82 19.03 -3.71 -6.47
N MET A 83 20.08 -4.23 -5.82
CA MET A 83 20.08 -4.40 -4.36
C MET A 83 19.96 -3.05 -3.65
N THR A 84 20.68 -2.01 -4.14
CA THR A 84 20.57 -0.65 -3.59
C THR A 84 19.13 -0.14 -3.65
N VAL A 85 18.41 -0.39 -4.75
CA VAL A 85 16.99 -0.05 -4.85
C VAL A 85 16.15 -0.80 -3.81
N VAL A 86 16.31 -2.12 -3.69
CA VAL A 86 15.56 -2.95 -2.73
C VAL A 86 15.79 -2.47 -1.30
N ASP A 87 17.03 -2.17 -0.93
CA ASP A 87 17.39 -1.66 0.40
C ASP A 87 16.91 -0.23 0.66
N ALA A 88 16.68 0.56 -0.39
CA ALA A 88 16.21 1.93 -0.28
C ALA A 88 14.70 2.03 0.00
N VAL A 89 13.89 1.10 -0.52
CA VAL A 89 12.43 1.16 -0.40
C VAL A 89 11.93 1.35 1.03
N PRO A 90 12.38 0.61 2.06
CA PRO A 90 11.90 0.83 3.44
C PRO A 90 12.25 2.23 3.97
N ARG A 91 13.33 2.83 3.50
CA ARG A 91 13.73 4.20 3.91
C ARG A 91 12.91 5.28 3.20
N GLU A 92 12.39 4.99 2.00
CA GLU A 92 11.49 5.87 1.25
C GLU A 92 10.08 5.90 1.85
N LEU A 93 9.63 4.78 2.43
CA LEU A 93 8.31 4.63 3.01
C LEU A 93 8.21 5.37 4.35
N GLN A 94 8.15 6.72 4.30
CA GLN A 94 7.99 7.57 5.49
C GLN A 94 6.51 7.89 5.74
N PRO A 95 6.03 7.91 7.00
CA PRO A 95 4.64 8.23 7.32
C PRO A 95 4.22 9.61 6.79
N ILE A 96 3.08 9.67 6.12
CA ILE A 96 2.45 10.92 5.68
C ILE A 96 1.68 11.51 6.86
N ALA A 97 2.22 12.55 7.49
CA ALA A 97 1.69 13.13 8.73
C ALA A 97 0.19 13.47 8.65
N ALA A 98 -0.29 14.01 7.53
CA ALA A 98 -1.70 14.36 7.36
C ALA A 98 -2.62 13.13 7.36
N THR A 99 -2.20 12.02 6.74
CA THR A 99 -2.99 10.78 6.72
C THR A 99 -2.92 10.06 8.07
N VAL A 100 -1.76 10.08 8.73
CA VAL A 100 -1.62 9.55 10.10
C VAL A 100 -2.53 10.32 11.07
N ALA A 101 -2.61 11.65 10.96
CA ALA A 101 -3.55 12.46 11.75
C ALA A 101 -5.02 12.08 11.46
N LEU A 102 -5.37 11.78 10.19
CA LEU A 102 -6.70 11.29 9.85
C LEU A 102 -7.00 9.93 10.51
N VAL A 103 -6.04 9.01 10.53
CA VAL A 103 -6.17 7.72 11.24
C VAL A 103 -6.47 7.95 12.73
N HIS A 104 -5.72 8.83 13.41
CA HIS A 104 -5.97 9.14 14.82
C HIS A 104 -7.37 9.71 15.03
N ARG A 105 -7.79 10.71 14.24
CA ARG A 105 -9.10 11.34 14.35
C ARG A 105 -10.26 10.37 14.13
N LEU A 106 -10.13 9.45 13.18
CA LEU A 106 -11.12 8.41 12.92
C LEU A 106 -11.19 7.39 14.08
N ALA A 107 -10.04 6.94 14.56
CA ALA A 107 -9.98 6.02 15.69
C ALA A 107 -10.52 6.64 16.99
N ASP A 108 -10.21 7.92 17.27
CA ASP A 108 -10.70 8.66 18.44
C ASP A 108 -12.20 8.94 18.35
N ALA A 109 -12.78 9.02 17.14
CA ALA A 109 -14.22 9.05 16.91
C ALA A 109 -14.89 7.66 17.07
N GLY A 110 -14.13 6.62 17.39
CA GLY A 110 -14.64 5.27 17.67
C GLY A 110 -14.84 4.40 16.40
N HIS A 111 -14.28 4.79 15.26
CA HIS A 111 -14.34 3.95 14.06
C HIS A 111 -13.35 2.80 14.13
N THR A 112 -13.74 1.64 13.59
CA THR A 112 -12.84 0.49 13.43
C THR A 112 -12.05 0.64 12.14
N LEU A 113 -10.74 0.64 12.26
CA LEU A 113 -9.81 0.83 11.13
C LEU A 113 -9.08 -0.47 10.82
N HIS A 114 -8.85 -0.71 9.53
CA HIS A 114 -8.09 -1.83 9.00
C HIS A 114 -7.12 -1.32 7.93
N TYR A 115 -6.14 -2.14 7.55
CA TYR A 115 -5.28 -1.88 6.39
C TYR A 115 -5.26 -3.07 5.43
N LEU A 116 -4.99 -2.80 4.13
CA LEU A 116 -4.86 -3.79 3.07
C LEU A 116 -3.82 -3.30 2.06
N SER A 117 -2.66 -3.94 2.02
CA SER A 117 -1.55 -3.46 1.20
C SER A 117 -0.81 -4.59 0.49
N ASN A 118 -0.39 -4.32 -0.76
CA ASN A 118 0.62 -5.10 -1.44
C ASN A 118 1.98 -4.72 -0.81
N MET A 119 2.60 -5.66 -0.10
CA MET A 119 3.80 -5.39 0.65
C MET A 119 4.56 -6.69 0.95
N PRO A 120 5.85 -6.80 0.58
CA PRO A 120 6.65 -7.96 0.90
C PRO A 120 6.93 -8.05 2.41
N ALA A 121 7.09 -9.26 2.91
CA ALA A 121 7.22 -9.52 4.34
C ALA A 121 8.31 -8.68 5.05
N PRO A 122 9.54 -8.51 4.50
CA PRO A 122 10.57 -7.74 5.18
C PRO A 122 10.20 -6.25 5.36
N TYR A 123 9.45 -5.66 4.42
CA TYR A 123 9.01 -4.27 4.55
C TYR A 123 7.81 -4.16 5.50
N ALA A 124 6.86 -5.08 5.43
CA ALA A 124 5.72 -5.15 6.34
C ALA A 124 6.16 -5.13 7.82
N GLU A 125 7.18 -5.94 8.17
CA GLU A 125 7.74 -6.00 9.53
C GLU A 125 8.34 -4.66 10.00
N ILE A 126 8.92 -3.88 9.09
CA ILE A 126 9.46 -2.55 9.39
C ILE A 126 8.33 -1.55 9.61
N LEU A 127 7.33 -1.55 8.71
CA LEU A 127 6.23 -0.59 8.76
C LEU A 127 5.34 -0.79 9.99
N GLU A 128 5.07 -2.04 10.39
CA GLU A 128 4.26 -2.35 11.58
C GLU A 128 4.85 -1.84 12.90
N ARG A 129 6.13 -1.46 12.92
CA ARG A 129 6.77 -0.85 14.10
C ARG A 129 6.36 0.61 14.31
N GLN A 130 5.70 1.24 13.35
CA GLN A 130 5.22 2.61 13.49
C GLN A 130 4.10 2.67 14.54
N PRO A 131 4.16 3.60 15.52
CA PRO A 131 3.23 3.63 16.65
C PRO A 131 1.75 3.72 16.26
N PHE A 132 1.44 4.37 15.14
CA PHE A 132 0.05 4.51 14.69
C PHE A 132 -0.58 3.18 14.22
N PHE A 133 0.20 2.12 13.97
CA PHE A 133 -0.38 0.80 13.67
C PHE A 133 -1.22 0.25 14.82
N ALA A 134 -0.97 0.67 16.05
CA ALA A 134 -1.82 0.34 17.22
C ALA A 134 -3.26 0.87 17.10
N ARG A 135 -3.54 1.78 16.17
CA ARG A 135 -4.91 2.30 15.89
C ARG A 135 -5.73 1.39 14.97
N PHE A 136 -5.10 0.42 14.32
CA PHE A 136 -5.77 -0.54 13.45
C PHE A 136 -6.17 -1.79 14.22
N ALA A 137 -7.41 -2.22 14.05
CA ALA A 137 -7.93 -3.45 14.67
C ALA A 137 -7.30 -4.71 14.03
N SER A 138 -7.01 -4.67 12.74
CA SER A 138 -6.33 -5.73 12.00
C SER A 138 -5.94 -5.24 10.59
N GLY A 139 -5.17 -6.04 9.87
CA GLY A 139 -4.82 -5.76 8.49
C GLY A 139 -4.35 -6.99 7.72
N VAL A 140 -4.17 -6.80 6.42
CA VAL A 140 -3.68 -7.82 5.51
C VAL A 140 -2.54 -7.25 4.67
N PHE A 141 -1.42 -7.95 4.65
CA PHE A 141 -0.34 -7.78 3.68
C PHE A 141 -0.38 -8.91 2.66
N SER A 142 -0.17 -8.59 1.41
CA SER A 142 -0.17 -9.55 0.30
C SER A 142 0.77 -10.73 0.55
N ALA A 143 1.98 -10.47 1.07
CA ALA A 143 2.95 -11.52 1.36
C ALA A 143 2.50 -12.56 2.40
N ARG A 144 1.52 -12.23 3.26
CA ARG A 144 1.00 -13.13 4.29
C ARG A 144 -0.15 -14.01 3.80
N VAL A 145 -0.76 -13.64 2.68
CA VAL A 145 -1.90 -14.37 2.08
C VAL A 145 -1.60 -14.87 0.68
N HIS A 146 -0.43 -14.51 0.14
CA HIS A 146 0.05 -14.88 -1.19
C HIS A 146 -0.86 -14.44 -2.35
N HIS A 147 -1.54 -13.31 -2.18
CA HIS A 147 -2.38 -12.68 -3.19
C HIS A 147 -2.15 -11.17 -3.19
N ASN A 148 -2.13 -10.56 -4.38
CA ASN A 148 -1.97 -9.12 -4.54
C ASN A 148 -3.28 -8.44 -4.92
N LYS A 149 -3.48 -7.19 -4.53
CA LYS A 149 -4.45 -6.30 -5.20
C LYS A 149 -3.99 -6.13 -6.66
N PRO A 150 -4.89 -6.10 -7.63
CA PRO A 150 -6.35 -6.09 -7.55
C PRO A 150 -7.02 -7.49 -7.61
N GLU A 151 -6.33 -8.59 -7.31
CA GLU A 151 -6.92 -9.93 -7.34
C GLU A 151 -8.06 -10.07 -6.31
N ALA A 152 -9.18 -10.67 -6.71
CA ALA A 152 -10.34 -10.86 -5.82
C ALA A 152 -9.97 -11.65 -4.53
N ALA A 153 -8.99 -12.55 -4.62
CA ALA A 153 -8.57 -13.40 -3.52
C ALA A 153 -8.06 -12.61 -2.30
N ILE A 154 -7.31 -11.51 -2.49
CA ILE A 154 -6.81 -10.70 -1.36
C ILE A 154 -7.96 -9.97 -0.65
N PHE A 155 -8.96 -9.49 -1.39
CA PHE A 155 -10.15 -8.84 -0.81
C PHE A 155 -11.00 -9.83 -0.04
N HIS A 156 -11.16 -11.06 -0.51
CA HIS A 156 -11.84 -12.12 0.23
C HIS A 156 -11.09 -12.50 1.51
N ALA A 157 -9.76 -12.63 1.45
CA ALA A 157 -8.94 -12.87 2.63
C ALA A 157 -9.08 -11.71 3.65
N ALA A 158 -9.11 -10.47 3.17
CA ALA A 158 -9.32 -9.30 4.00
C ALA A 158 -10.71 -9.29 4.65
N GLN A 159 -11.79 -9.62 3.91
CA GLN A 159 -13.14 -9.76 4.47
C GLN A 159 -13.21 -10.80 5.59
N GLN A 160 -12.62 -11.97 5.38
CA GLN A 160 -12.55 -13.02 6.40
C GLN A 160 -11.80 -12.52 7.65
N ARG A 161 -10.65 -11.87 7.46
CA ARG A 161 -9.83 -11.32 8.54
C ARG A 161 -10.55 -10.23 9.33
N PHE A 162 -11.30 -9.36 8.65
CA PHE A 162 -12.04 -8.25 9.26
C PHE A 162 -13.37 -8.70 9.87
N GLY A 163 -13.91 -9.87 9.47
CA GLY A 163 -15.13 -10.44 10.01
C GLY A 163 -16.36 -9.55 9.73
N CYS A 164 -16.50 -9.03 8.51
CA CYS A 164 -17.62 -8.17 8.12
C CYS A 164 -18.01 -8.38 6.65
N ALA A 165 -19.21 -7.91 6.30
CA ALA A 165 -19.72 -8.00 4.94
C ALA A 165 -19.09 -6.93 4.04
N PRO A 166 -19.02 -7.15 2.71
CA PRO A 166 -18.42 -6.20 1.76
C PRO A 166 -18.96 -4.79 1.88
N GLN A 167 -20.28 -4.64 1.98
CA GLN A 167 -20.99 -3.36 2.08
C GLN A 167 -20.70 -2.57 3.37
N ASP A 168 -20.07 -3.21 4.36
CA ASP A 168 -19.66 -2.56 5.62
C ASP A 168 -18.26 -1.96 5.53
N LEU A 169 -17.54 -2.15 4.42
CA LEU A 169 -16.18 -1.71 4.21
C LEU A 169 -16.12 -0.47 3.33
N VAL A 170 -15.29 0.49 3.73
CA VAL A 170 -14.91 1.66 2.92
C VAL A 170 -13.41 1.62 2.73
N PHE A 171 -12.96 1.35 1.52
CA PHE A 171 -11.56 1.21 1.16
C PHE A 171 -11.01 2.51 0.56
N LEU A 172 -9.84 2.92 1.01
CA LEU A 172 -9.08 4.08 0.54
C LEU A 172 -7.78 3.60 -0.09
N ASP A 173 -7.62 3.75 -1.41
CA ASP A 173 -6.46 3.30 -2.17
C ASP A 173 -6.21 4.31 -3.30
N ASP A 174 -4.96 4.65 -3.58
CA ASP A 174 -4.59 5.61 -4.62
C ASP A 174 -4.67 5.02 -6.03
N HIS A 175 -4.56 3.68 -6.15
CA HIS A 175 -4.49 2.96 -7.42
C HIS A 175 -5.89 2.59 -7.93
N ALA A 176 -6.32 3.19 -9.05
CA ALA A 176 -7.66 3.00 -9.60
C ALA A 176 -8.07 1.52 -9.82
N PRO A 177 -7.21 0.62 -10.36
CA PRO A 177 -7.55 -0.79 -10.50
C PRO A 177 -7.90 -1.50 -9.18
N ASN A 178 -7.28 -1.10 -8.06
CA ASN A 178 -7.60 -1.67 -6.73
C ASN A 178 -8.98 -1.19 -6.26
N VAL A 179 -9.29 0.09 -6.49
CA VAL A 179 -10.60 0.68 -6.16
C VAL A 179 -11.70 0.00 -6.96
N GLU A 180 -11.52 -0.17 -8.27
CA GLU A 180 -12.46 -0.83 -9.17
C GLU A 180 -12.71 -2.29 -8.77
N ALA A 181 -11.65 -3.02 -8.45
CA ALA A 181 -11.76 -4.41 -7.98
C ALA A 181 -12.54 -4.53 -6.66
N ALA A 182 -12.26 -3.63 -5.70
CA ALA A 182 -13.01 -3.59 -4.44
C ALA A 182 -14.50 -3.30 -4.67
N GLN A 183 -14.82 -2.33 -5.53
CA GLN A 183 -16.20 -1.97 -5.89
C GLN A 183 -16.92 -3.14 -6.57
N ALA A 184 -16.27 -3.84 -7.51
CA ALA A 184 -16.82 -5.03 -8.17
C ALA A 184 -17.15 -6.16 -7.18
N LEU A 185 -16.48 -6.21 -6.03
CA LEU A 185 -16.73 -7.15 -4.94
C LEU A 185 -17.74 -6.63 -3.89
N GLY A 186 -18.36 -5.48 -4.14
CA GLY A 186 -19.39 -4.89 -3.28
C GLY A 186 -18.87 -4.06 -2.11
N TRP A 187 -17.57 -3.74 -2.06
CA TRP A 187 -17.03 -2.78 -1.09
C TRP A 187 -17.40 -1.36 -1.52
N HIS A 188 -17.56 -0.45 -0.57
CA HIS A 188 -17.40 0.95 -0.90
C HIS A 188 -15.90 1.22 -1.04
N ALA A 189 -15.51 1.87 -2.14
CA ALA A 189 -14.10 2.20 -2.33
C ALA A 189 -13.97 3.59 -2.94
N LEU A 190 -12.96 4.34 -2.49
CA LEU A 190 -12.66 5.71 -2.86
C LEU A 190 -11.22 5.79 -3.34
N GLN A 191 -11.02 6.39 -4.52
CA GLN A 191 -9.66 6.69 -4.95
C GLN A 191 -9.10 7.80 -4.06
N PHE A 192 -8.05 7.46 -3.31
CA PHE A 192 -7.35 8.38 -2.42
C PHE A 192 -6.46 9.34 -3.23
N ARG A 193 -6.49 10.61 -2.87
CA ARG A 193 -5.58 11.64 -3.39
C ARG A 193 -4.79 12.31 -2.27
N ASP A 194 -5.48 12.63 -1.19
CA ASP A 194 -4.90 13.22 0.01
C ASP A 194 -5.85 13.06 1.21
N ALA A 195 -5.33 13.34 2.40
CA ALA A 195 -6.09 13.21 3.65
C ALA A 195 -7.31 14.15 3.74
N ALA A 196 -7.25 15.33 3.11
CA ALA A 196 -8.35 16.30 3.14
C ALA A 196 -9.52 15.82 2.27
N GLN A 197 -9.22 15.33 1.06
CA GLN A 197 -10.22 14.72 0.17
C GLN A 197 -10.85 13.49 0.82
N ALA A 198 -10.05 12.60 1.40
CA ALA A 198 -10.54 11.40 2.09
C ALA A 198 -11.44 11.77 3.27
N ALA A 199 -11.04 12.73 4.11
CA ALA A 199 -11.84 13.21 5.24
C ALA A 199 -13.18 13.80 4.79
N ALA A 200 -13.21 14.59 3.71
CA ALA A 200 -14.44 15.15 3.16
C ALA A 200 -15.37 14.05 2.64
N ALA A 201 -14.83 13.08 1.89
CA ALA A 201 -15.60 11.97 1.36
C ALA A 201 -16.14 11.04 2.46
N LEU A 202 -15.37 10.79 3.52
CA LEU A 202 -15.83 10.01 4.68
C LEU A 202 -16.95 10.74 5.43
N ARG A 203 -16.81 12.06 5.65
CA ARG A 203 -17.89 12.86 6.29
C ARG A 203 -19.19 12.81 5.49
N SER A 204 -19.13 12.91 4.16
CA SER A 204 -20.33 12.83 3.31
C SER A 204 -21.03 11.48 3.40
N GLN A 205 -20.30 10.42 3.79
CA GLN A 205 -20.83 9.08 4.06
C GLN A 205 -21.26 8.88 5.54
N GLY A 206 -21.22 9.92 6.36
CA GLY A 206 -21.68 9.89 7.76
C GLY A 206 -20.62 9.47 8.78
N PHE A 207 -19.33 9.43 8.42
CA PHE A 207 -18.26 9.18 9.38
C PHE A 207 -17.94 10.45 10.18
N ALA A 208 -18.02 10.35 11.51
CA ALA A 208 -17.54 11.40 12.39
C ALA A 208 -16.00 11.43 12.40
N LEU A 209 -15.44 12.60 12.63
CA LEU A 209 -14.01 12.81 12.83
C LEU A 209 -13.84 13.57 14.15
N ALA A 210 -13.04 13.05 15.05
CA ALA A 210 -12.65 13.80 16.25
C ALA A 210 -11.93 15.12 15.89
N GLY A 211 -12.06 16.12 16.71
CA GLY A 211 -11.50 17.45 16.52
C GLY A 211 -9.97 17.46 16.51
#